data_02f9c597de895736a9201369cbaacab5
#
_entry.id   02f9c597de895736a9201369cbaacab5
#
_cell.length_a   1.000
_cell.length_b   1.000
_cell.length_c   1.000
_cell.angle_alpha   90.00
_cell.angle_beta   90.00
_cell.angle_gamma   90.00
#
_symmetry.space_group_name_H-M   'P 1'
#
loop_
_entity.id
_entity.type
_entity.pdbx_description
1 polymer ?
#
loop_
_entity_poly.entity_id
_entity_poly.type
_entity_poly.pdbx_seq_one_letter_code
_entity_poly.pdbx_strand_id
1 'polypeptide(L)'
;MRFVFAGIEYSGKTTIVNMLQDYYRKRGRPVHGDDHFTIPDASLSPDSQVQSINYPNDVKERNQRMQIHYHVEIIRNYENVFVVGWHLEEAVYTSMYGNDPDSNYYPNYSYVFQRPYEVKVLELRLPDVVLVHTTASDEAIRERIQADPHKYQVIKEQDISELKSRFDEEIGKCLFKERVLLDTTGKTPQQSLDELLLLTEPYATTGELAVRMMTVPDGEFDVVYENGLRKMIPKA
;
A
#
# COMPACT_ATOMS: atom_id res chain seq x y z
N MET A 1 1.80 12.14 -8.68
CA MET A 1 1.96 11.86 -7.20
C MET A 1 2.54 10.47 -6.98
N ARG A 2 3.34 10.33 -5.94
CA ARG A 2 3.95 9.07 -5.52
C ARG A 2 3.53 8.78 -4.10
N PHE A 3 2.79 7.70 -3.90
CA PHE A 3 2.28 7.32 -2.59
C PHE A 3 2.78 5.95 -2.18
N VAL A 4 3.11 5.82 -0.91
CA VAL A 4 3.31 4.55 -0.23
C VAL A 4 2.27 4.45 0.88
N PHE A 5 1.40 3.45 0.82
CA PHE A 5 0.37 3.19 1.82
C PHE A 5 0.86 2.11 2.76
N ALA A 6 0.97 2.43 4.03
CA ALA A 6 1.38 1.48 5.05
C ALA A 6 0.41 1.48 6.23
N GLY A 7 0.32 0.35 6.92
CA GLY A 7 -0.54 0.18 8.07
C GLY A 7 -1.05 -1.25 8.22
N ILE A 8 -1.78 -1.51 9.28
CA ILE A 8 -2.31 -2.83 9.61
C ILE A 8 -3.24 -3.36 8.50
N GLU A 9 -3.31 -4.69 8.35
CA GLU A 9 -4.35 -5.32 7.52
C GLU A 9 -5.74 -4.82 7.91
N TYR A 10 -6.68 -4.84 6.97
CA TYR A 10 -8.04 -4.34 7.13
C TYR A 10 -8.17 -2.83 7.44
N SER A 11 -7.07 -2.07 7.39
CA SER A 11 -7.15 -0.60 7.51
C SER A 11 -7.72 0.09 6.26
N GLY A 12 -7.95 -0.66 5.16
CA GLY A 12 -8.55 -0.14 3.92
C GLY A 12 -7.56 0.33 2.85
N LYS A 13 -6.25 0.06 3.00
CA LYS A 13 -5.20 0.45 2.04
C LYS A 13 -5.56 0.14 0.58
N THR A 14 -5.79 -1.13 0.29
CA THR A 14 -6.05 -1.61 -1.08
C THR A 14 -7.31 -0.97 -1.67
N THR A 15 -8.37 -0.84 -0.88
CA THR A 15 -9.61 -0.18 -1.30
C THR A 15 -9.36 1.27 -1.73
N ILE A 16 -8.64 2.03 -0.91
CA ILE A 16 -8.32 3.43 -1.19
C ILE A 16 -7.40 3.56 -2.41
N VAL A 17 -6.39 2.69 -2.51
CA VAL A 17 -5.47 2.71 -3.66
C VAL A 17 -6.22 2.41 -4.97
N ASN A 18 -7.12 1.43 -4.99
CA ASN A 18 -7.92 1.12 -6.17
C ASN A 18 -8.80 2.31 -6.58
N MET A 19 -9.47 2.95 -5.62
CA MET A 19 -10.28 4.14 -5.89
C MET A 19 -9.42 5.31 -6.38
N LEU A 20 -8.24 5.51 -5.81
CA LEU A 20 -7.31 6.55 -6.22
C LEU A 20 -6.78 6.28 -7.64
N GLN A 21 -6.46 5.04 -7.99
CA GLN A 21 -6.09 4.66 -9.35
C GLN A 21 -7.20 5.00 -10.35
N ASP A 22 -8.44 4.66 -10.02
CA ASP A 22 -9.59 4.97 -10.86
C ASP A 22 -9.83 6.47 -10.98
N TYR A 23 -9.64 7.22 -9.89
CA TYR A 23 -9.69 8.67 -9.88
C TYR A 23 -8.72 9.30 -10.90
N TYR A 24 -7.47 8.80 -10.95
CA TYR A 24 -6.45 9.26 -11.89
C TYR A 24 -6.71 8.80 -13.32
N ARG A 25 -7.09 7.52 -13.49
CA ARG A 25 -7.40 6.95 -14.81
C ARG A 25 -8.57 7.69 -15.49
N LYS A 26 -9.64 7.97 -14.76
CA LYS A 26 -10.77 8.77 -15.26
C LYS A 26 -10.36 10.18 -15.69
N ARG A 27 -9.29 10.72 -15.13
CA ARG A 27 -8.69 11.99 -15.55
C ARG A 27 -7.61 11.84 -16.60
N GLY A 28 -7.52 10.67 -17.20
CA GLY A 28 -6.58 10.37 -18.28
C GLY A 28 -5.11 10.36 -17.84
N ARG A 29 -4.81 10.14 -16.56
CA ARG A 29 -3.44 10.00 -16.07
C ARG A 29 -3.06 8.54 -15.90
N PRO A 30 -1.95 8.09 -16.48
CA PRO A 30 -1.45 6.74 -16.22
C PRO A 30 -0.96 6.66 -14.79
N VAL A 31 -1.27 5.53 -14.16
CA VAL A 31 -0.84 5.22 -12.80
C VAL A 31 -0.21 3.84 -12.81
N HIS A 32 0.94 3.73 -12.18
CA HIS A 32 1.53 2.45 -11.83
C HIS A 32 1.08 2.11 -10.39
N GLY A 33 0.37 1.01 -10.23
CA GLY A 33 0.01 0.46 -8.93
C GLY A 33 0.81 -0.80 -8.68
N ASP A 34 1.34 -0.95 -7.48
CA ASP A 34 2.05 -2.13 -7.07
C ASP A 34 1.71 -2.49 -5.62
N ASP A 35 1.84 -3.75 -5.28
CA ASP A 35 1.66 -4.25 -3.94
C ASP A 35 3.02 -4.70 -3.40
N HIS A 36 3.33 -4.31 -2.17
CA HIS A 36 4.50 -4.83 -1.49
C HIS A 36 4.18 -6.25 -1.04
N PHE A 37 4.83 -7.20 -1.66
CA PHE A 37 4.50 -8.59 -1.52
C PHE A 37 4.48 -9.08 -0.08
N THR A 38 3.33 -9.48 0.34
CA THR A 38 3.23 -10.52 1.35
C THR A 38 3.38 -11.90 0.66
N ILE A 39 3.86 -12.89 1.35
CA ILE A 39 3.84 -14.27 0.87
C ILE A 39 2.61 -14.93 1.47
N PRO A 40 1.68 -15.43 0.65
CA PRO A 40 1.72 -15.46 -0.81
C PRO A 40 1.30 -14.14 -1.46
N ASP A 41 1.95 -13.80 -2.55
CA ASP A 41 1.60 -12.66 -3.39
C ASP A 41 0.26 -12.91 -4.09
N ALA A 42 -0.71 -12.03 -3.84
CA ALA A 42 -2.06 -12.15 -4.38
C ALA A 42 -2.14 -12.00 -5.91
N SER A 43 -1.12 -11.44 -6.55
CA SER A 43 -1.03 -11.33 -8.01
C SER A 43 -0.68 -12.65 -8.71
N LEU A 44 -0.15 -13.61 -7.95
CA LEU A 44 0.22 -14.93 -8.48
C LEU A 44 -1.00 -15.84 -8.68
N SER A 45 -0.85 -16.84 -9.56
CA SER A 45 -1.86 -17.90 -9.69
C SER A 45 -2.04 -18.66 -8.37
N PRO A 46 -3.21 -19.26 -8.12
CA PRO A 46 -3.44 -20.02 -6.88
C PRO A 46 -2.38 -21.09 -6.59
N ASP A 47 -1.92 -21.79 -7.61
CA ASP A 47 -0.87 -22.83 -7.48
C ASP A 47 0.47 -22.22 -7.10
N SER A 48 0.84 -21.09 -7.70
CA SER A 48 2.06 -20.36 -7.38
C SER A 48 2.03 -19.77 -5.99
N GLN A 49 0.86 -19.31 -5.52
CA GLN A 49 0.67 -18.87 -4.14
C GLN A 49 0.97 -19.98 -3.15
N VAL A 50 0.41 -21.19 -3.37
CA VAL A 50 0.66 -22.36 -2.52
C VAL A 50 2.15 -22.75 -2.54
N GLN A 51 2.79 -22.71 -3.71
CA GLN A 51 4.23 -23.02 -3.83
C GLN A 51 5.08 -21.98 -3.07
N SER A 52 4.76 -20.69 -3.17
CA SER A 52 5.52 -19.62 -2.53
C SER A 52 5.50 -19.70 -1.00
N ILE A 53 4.38 -20.14 -0.42
CA ILE A 53 4.28 -20.40 1.03
C ILE A 53 5.31 -21.46 1.48
N ASN A 54 5.57 -22.45 0.63
CA ASN A 54 6.46 -23.57 0.92
C ASN A 54 7.93 -23.29 0.56
N TYR A 55 8.28 -22.11 0.04
CA TYR A 55 9.67 -21.78 -0.21
C TYR A 55 10.49 -21.76 1.10
N PRO A 56 11.77 -22.19 1.03
CA PRO A 56 12.69 -22.00 2.15
C PRO A 56 12.73 -20.53 2.60
N ASN A 57 12.90 -20.31 3.91
CA ASN A 57 12.88 -18.98 4.49
C ASN A 57 13.94 -18.04 3.92
N ASP A 58 15.13 -18.56 3.56
CA ASP A 58 16.19 -17.79 2.92
C ASP A 58 15.82 -17.33 1.51
N VAL A 59 15.02 -18.10 0.77
CA VAL A 59 14.47 -17.70 -0.53
C VAL A 59 13.42 -16.60 -0.36
N LYS A 60 12.52 -16.75 0.61
CA LYS A 60 11.50 -15.73 0.95
C LYS A 60 12.17 -14.42 1.34
N GLU A 61 13.16 -14.47 2.23
CA GLU A 61 13.93 -13.31 2.65
C GLU A 61 14.61 -12.60 1.48
N ARG A 62 15.25 -13.37 0.60
CA ARG A 62 15.93 -12.81 -0.57
C ARG A 62 14.95 -12.12 -1.50
N ASN A 63 13.78 -12.70 -1.74
CA ASN A 63 12.74 -12.08 -2.53
C ASN A 63 12.31 -10.73 -1.94
N GLN A 64 12.06 -10.67 -0.64
CA GLN A 64 11.68 -9.44 0.04
C GLN A 64 12.75 -8.35 -0.08
N ARG A 65 14.03 -8.70 0.09
CA ARG A 65 15.13 -7.74 -0.09
C ARG A 65 15.21 -7.20 -1.52
N MET A 66 14.99 -8.06 -2.51
CA MET A 66 15.01 -7.64 -3.91
C MET A 66 13.87 -6.68 -4.23
N GLN A 67 12.69 -6.92 -3.67
CA GLN A 67 11.52 -6.07 -3.88
C GLN A 67 11.70 -4.65 -3.39
N ILE A 68 12.39 -4.43 -2.28
CA ILE A 68 12.67 -3.09 -1.79
C ILE A 68 13.37 -2.27 -2.86
N HIS A 69 14.39 -2.84 -3.49
CA HIS A 69 15.12 -2.19 -4.58
C HIS A 69 14.24 -1.99 -5.82
N TYR A 70 13.43 -2.99 -6.15
CA TYR A 70 12.47 -2.90 -7.24
C TYR A 70 11.47 -1.75 -7.01
N HIS A 71 10.85 -1.66 -5.84
CA HIS A 71 9.92 -0.59 -5.51
C HIS A 71 10.58 0.80 -5.56
N VAL A 72 11.81 0.93 -5.06
CA VAL A 72 12.55 2.19 -5.17
C VAL A 72 12.71 2.61 -6.63
N GLU A 73 13.05 1.68 -7.52
CA GLU A 73 13.23 2.00 -8.94
C GLU A 73 11.91 2.34 -9.64
N ILE A 74 10.81 1.62 -9.38
CA ILE A 74 9.52 2.00 -9.97
C ILE A 74 9.03 3.36 -9.46
N ILE A 75 9.17 3.64 -8.17
CA ILE A 75 8.78 4.92 -7.59
C ILE A 75 9.58 6.07 -8.25
N ARG A 76 10.86 5.87 -8.53
CA ARG A 76 11.69 6.90 -9.18
C ARG A 76 11.36 7.12 -10.65
N ASN A 77 10.95 6.07 -11.35
CA ASN A 77 10.80 6.09 -12.81
C ASN A 77 9.38 6.45 -13.28
N TYR A 78 8.37 6.33 -12.43
CA TYR A 78 7.00 6.68 -12.79
C TYR A 78 6.56 8.01 -12.15
N GLU A 79 5.78 8.79 -12.88
CA GLU A 79 5.23 10.06 -12.39
C GLU A 79 4.16 9.82 -11.30
N ASN A 80 3.28 8.85 -11.54
CA ASN A 80 2.22 8.48 -10.61
C ASN A 80 2.39 7.01 -10.22
N VAL A 81 2.73 6.78 -8.96
CA VAL A 81 2.95 5.44 -8.40
C VAL A 81 2.23 5.34 -7.07
N PHE A 82 1.48 4.27 -6.89
CA PHE A 82 0.79 3.95 -5.65
C PHE A 82 1.19 2.55 -5.22
N VAL A 83 1.98 2.47 -4.15
CA VAL A 83 2.46 1.20 -3.58
C VAL A 83 1.64 0.90 -2.33
N VAL A 84 1.04 -0.28 -2.28
CA VAL A 84 0.36 -0.81 -1.10
C VAL A 84 1.35 -1.62 -0.29
N GLY A 85 1.55 -1.24 0.98
CA GLY A 85 2.56 -1.84 1.82
C GLY A 85 3.96 -1.28 1.58
N TRP A 86 4.83 -1.50 2.55
CA TRP A 86 6.24 -1.12 2.51
C TRP A 86 7.03 -2.04 3.43
N HIS A 87 8.32 -2.10 3.27
CA HIS A 87 9.19 -2.94 4.10
C HIS A 87 9.08 -2.72 5.62
N LEU A 88 8.43 -1.64 6.07
CA LEU A 88 8.11 -1.45 7.49
C LEU A 88 7.07 -2.46 8.00
N GLU A 89 6.19 -2.95 7.12
CA GLU A 89 5.20 -3.96 7.47
C GLU A 89 5.88 -5.29 7.83
N GLU A 90 6.94 -5.68 7.09
CA GLU A 90 7.73 -6.85 7.45
C GLU A 90 8.36 -6.71 8.83
N ALA A 91 8.87 -5.53 9.19
CA ALA A 91 9.45 -5.32 10.52
C ALA A 91 8.41 -5.51 11.62
N VAL A 92 7.19 -4.99 11.41
CA VAL A 92 6.09 -5.14 12.36
C VAL A 92 5.62 -6.59 12.46
N TYR A 93 5.21 -7.18 11.34
CA TYR A 93 4.66 -8.54 11.34
C TYR A 93 5.68 -9.60 11.72
N THR A 94 6.93 -9.47 11.28
CA THR A 94 7.97 -10.41 11.68
C THR A 94 8.26 -10.34 13.17
N SER A 95 8.22 -9.15 13.76
CA SER A 95 8.42 -8.99 15.20
C SER A 95 7.33 -9.65 16.05
N MET A 96 6.12 -9.76 15.48
CA MET A 96 4.96 -10.38 16.14
C MET A 96 4.84 -11.88 15.81
N TYR A 97 5.03 -12.23 14.54
CA TYR A 97 4.66 -13.54 14.02
C TYR A 97 5.82 -14.35 13.43
N GLY A 98 7.01 -13.78 13.33
CA GLY A 98 8.15 -14.44 12.69
C GLY A 98 8.62 -15.75 13.37
N ASN A 99 8.31 -15.93 14.66
CA ASN A 99 8.59 -17.16 15.42
C ASN A 99 7.31 -17.89 15.87
N ASP A 100 6.15 -17.50 15.38
CA ASP A 100 4.88 -18.13 15.73
C ASP A 100 4.59 -19.27 14.74
N PRO A 101 4.62 -20.54 15.17
CA PRO A 101 4.40 -21.68 14.29
C PRO A 101 2.96 -21.75 13.73
N ASP A 102 2.01 -21.09 14.38
CA ASP A 102 0.60 -21.04 13.98
C ASP A 102 0.28 -19.83 13.10
N SER A 103 1.30 -19.02 12.78
CA SER A 103 1.13 -17.87 11.91
C SER A 103 1.25 -18.25 10.44
N ASN A 104 0.47 -17.59 9.60
CA ASN A 104 0.64 -17.62 8.15
C ASN A 104 1.88 -16.84 7.68
N TYR A 105 2.49 -16.07 8.58
CA TYR A 105 3.73 -15.36 8.31
C TYR A 105 4.93 -16.30 8.44
N TYR A 106 5.94 -16.13 7.58
CA TYR A 106 7.10 -17.03 7.60
C TYR A 106 8.05 -16.71 8.75
N PRO A 107 8.48 -17.74 9.53
CA PRO A 107 9.40 -17.55 10.64
C PRO A 107 10.83 -17.27 10.16
N ASN A 108 11.68 -16.80 11.08
CA ASN A 108 13.13 -16.57 10.87
C ASN A 108 13.45 -15.60 9.73
N TYR A 109 12.62 -14.58 9.54
CA TYR A 109 12.90 -13.52 8.60
C TYR A 109 14.00 -12.59 9.16
N SER A 110 14.94 -12.12 8.31
CA SER A 110 16.10 -11.37 8.79
C SER A 110 15.79 -9.99 9.37
N TYR A 111 14.61 -9.49 9.17
CA TYR A 111 14.14 -8.23 9.77
C TYR A 111 13.45 -8.39 11.13
N VAL A 112 13.60 -9.52 11.77
CA VAL A 112 12.84 -9.97 12.94
C VAL A 112 12.54 -8.89 13.98
N PHE A 113 13.44 -7.95 14.19
CA PHE A 113 13.28 -6.97 15.28
C PHE A 113 13.36 -5.52 14.81
N GLN A 114 13.91 -5.27 13.64
CA GLN A 114 14.05 -3.91 13.11
C GLN A 114 14.40 -3.92 11.63
N ARG A 115 14.03 -2.84 10.94
CA ARG A 115 14.47 -2.61 9.57
C ARG A 115 15.98 -2.34 9.55
N PRO A 116 16.77 -2.98 8.68
CA PRO A 116 18.17 -2.62 8.48
C PRO A 116 18.32 -1.15 8.10
N TYR A 117 19.42 -0.54 8.56
CA TYR A 117 19.69 0.87 8.29
C TYR A 117 19.73 1.18 6.79
N GLU A 118 20.33 0.30 5.99
CA GLU A 118 20.44 0.44 4.53
C GLU A 118 19.08 0.57 3.88
N VAL A 119 18.09 -0.17 4.37
CA VAL A 119 16.71 -0.13 3.87
C VAL A 119 16.06 1.21 4.17
N LYS A 120 16.25 1.73 5.39
CA LYS A 120 15.74 3.05 5.76
C LYS A 120 16.37 4.16 4.92
N VAL A 121 17.67 4.07 4.64
CA VAL A 121 18.38 5.07 3.82
C VAL A 121 17.82 5.14 2.39
N LEU A 122 17.25 4.06 1.87
CA LEU A 122 16.58 4.10 0.55
C LEU A 122 15.40 5.08 0.52
N GLU A 123 14.72 5.29 1.65
CA GLU A 123 13.63 6.28 1.76
C GLU A 123 14.10 7.71 1.46
N LEU A 124 15.34 8.05 1.82
CA LEU A 124 15.95 9.36 1.53
C LEU A 124 16.17 9.61 0.02
N ARG A 125 16.15 8.55 -0.79
CA ARG A 125 16.26 8.64 -2.25
C ARG A 125 14.92 8.88 -2.93
N LEU A 126 13.85 8.99 -2.17
CA LEU A 126 12.47 9.14 -2.60
C LEU A 126 11.86 10.43 -2.02
N PRO A 127 12.41 11.62 -2.34
CA PRO A 127 12.04 12.87 -1.68
C PRO A 127 10.61 13.32 -1.94
N ASP A 128 10.02 12.85 -3.06
CA ASP A 128 8.68 13.25 -3.51
C ASP A 128 7.60 12.23 -3.17
N VAL A 129 7.92 11.28 -2.28
CA VAL A 129 6.96 10.28 -1.81
C VAL A 129 6.23 10.79 -0.60
N VAL A 130 4.91 10.64 -0.61
CA VAL A 130 4.07 10.82 0.56
C VAL A 130 3.75 9.45 1.15
N LEU A 131 4.19 9.21 2.38
CA LEU A 131 3.79 8.03 3.15
C LEU A 131 2.40 8.26 3.74
N VAL A 132 1.46 7.41 3.37
CA VAL A 132 0.09 7.40 3.91
C VAL A 132 0.00 6.32 4.97
N HIS A 133 0.00 6.71 6.23
CA HIS A 133 -0.31 5.79 7.32
C HIS A 133 -1.83 5.57 7.36
N THR A 134 -2.27 4.39 6.95
CA THR A 134 -3.69 4.04 6.95
C THR A 134 -4.02 3.23 8.20
N THR A 135 -5.02 3.69 8.96
CA THR A 135 -5.45 3.04 10.19
C THR A 135 -6.99 2.98 10.29
N ALA A 136 -7.47 2.23 11.28
CA ALA A 136 -8.88 2.22 11.69
C ALA A 136 -8.97 1.88 13.17
N SER A 137 -10.15 2.06 13.78
CA SER A 137 -10.39 1.60 15.16
C SER A 137 -10.30 0.08 15.26
N ASP A 138 -9.98 -0.42 16.44
CA ASP A 138 -9.89 -1.86 16.68
C ASP A 138 -11.21 -2.57 16.36
N GLU A 139 -12.34 -1.93 16.70
CA GLU A 139 -13.69 -2.43 16.41
C GLU A 139 -13.91 -2.52 14.90
N ALA A 140 -13.59 -1.46 14.16
CA ALA A 140 -13.75 -1.44 12.71
C ALA A 140 -12.89 -2.50 12.01
N ILE A 141 -11.67 -2.75 12.50
CA ILE A 141 -10.81 -3.81 11.99
C ILE A 141 -11.43 -5.19 12.25
N ARG A 142 -11.92 -5.46 13.49
CA ARG A 142 -12.60 -6.73 13.83
C ARG A 142 -13.84 -6.95 12.97
N GLU A 143 -14.67 -5.92 12.80
CA GLU A 143 -15.85 -6.01 11.94
C GLU A 143 -15.48 -6.37 10.49
N ARG A 144 -14.41 -5.78 9.95
CA ARG A 144 -13.93 -6.08 8.59
C ARG A 144 -13.37 -7.49 8.46
N ILE A 145 -12.62 -7.97 9.47
CA ILE A 145 -12.16 -9.36 9.52
C ILE A 145 -13.34 -10.33 9.48
N GLN A 146 -14.39 -10.07 10.25
CA GLN A 146 -15.56 -10.93 10.31
C GLN A 146 -16.41 -10.88 9.02
N ALA A 147 -16.47 -9.70 8.38
CA ALA A 147 -17.25 -9.52 7.15
C ALA A 147 -16.59 -10.16 5.92
N ASP A 148 -15.27 -10.08 5.81
CA ASP A 148 -14.52 -10.58 4.65
C ASP A 148 -13.13 -11.09 5.08
N PRO A 149 -13.05 -12.29 5.67
CA PRO A 149 -11.78 -12.83 6.14
C PRO A 149 -10.85 -13.18 4.97
N HIS A 150 -9.64 -12.66 4.99
CA HIS A 150 -8.64 -12.95 3.97
C HIS A 150 -8.17 -14.41 4.06
N LYS A 151 -8.05 -15.07 2.93
CA LYS A 151 -7.58 -16.47 2.85
C LYS A 151 -6.24 -16.70 3.56
N TYR A 152 -5.36 -15.72 3.51
CA TYR A 152 -4.02 -15.77 4.11
C TYR A 152 -3.83 -14.62 5.10
N GLN A 153 -4.84 -14.42 5.96
CA GLN A 153 -4.80 -13.41 7.01
C GLN A 153 -3.57 -13.56 7.88
N VAL A 154 -2.82 -12.50 8.09
CA VAL A 154 -1.63 -12.47 8.93
C VAL A 154 -1.99 -12.16 10.37
N ILE A 155 -2.86 -11.17 10.58
CA ILE A 155 -3.15 -10.64 11.91
C ILE A 155 -4.15 -11.51 12.70
N LYS A 156 -3.98 -11.55 14.02
CA LYS A 156 -4.93 -12.14 14.96
C LYS A 156 -5.71 -11.02 15.65
N GLU A 157 -7.01 -11.22 15.89
CA GLU A 157 -7.89 -10.18 16.46
C GLU A 157 -7.41 -9.64 17.81
N GLN A 158 -6.81 -10.51 18.66
CA GLN A 158 -6.28 -10.09 19.95
C GLN A 158 -5.05 -9.17 19.86
N ASP A 159 -4.35 -9.17 18.73
CA ASP A 159 -3.08 -8.45 18.55
C ASP A 159 -3.26 -7.07 17.90
N ILE A 160 -4.49 -6.71 17.52
CA ILE A 160 -4.79 -5.49 16.75
C ILE A 160 -4.22 -4.25 17.43
N SER A 161 -4.49 -4.04 18.71
CA SER A 161 -4.02 -2.85 19.44
C SER A 161 -2.49 -2.78 19.50
N GLU A 162 -1.82 -3.90 19.73
CA GLU A 162 -0.36 -3.97 19.76
C GLU A 162 0.23 -3.74 18.38
N LEU A 163 -0.33 -4.34 17.34
CA LEU A 163 0.10 -4.12 15.96
C LEU A 163 0.02 -2.65 15.58
N LYS A 164 -1.09 -1.97 15.88
CA LYS A 164 -1.25 -0.53 15.63
C LYS A 164 -0.15 0.29 16.31
N SER A 165 0.12 0.00 17.58
CA SER A 165 1.20 0.66 18.32
C SER A 165 2.57 0.44 17.67
N ARG A 166 2.85 -0.77 17.17
CA ARG A 166 4.10 -1.08 16.47
C ARG A 166 4.18 -0.39 15.10
N PHE A 167 3.05 -0.27 14.39
CA PHE A 167 2.99 0.53 13.17
C PHE A 167 3.30 2.00 13.44
N ASP A 168 2.71 2.61 14.47
CA ASP A 168 3.00 3.99 14.87
C ASP A 168 4.49 4.18 15.16
N GLU A 169 5.11 3.26 15.89
CA GLU A 169 6.53 3.29 16.20
C GLU A 169 7.40 3.16 14.93
N GLU A 170 7.12 2.18 14.05
CA GLU A 170 7.91 1.96 12.83
C GLU A 170 7.75 3.11 11.83
N ILE A 171 6.55 3.66 11.69
CA ILE A 171 6.30 4.85 10.87
C ILE A 171 7.03 6.06 11.43
N GLY A 172 7.09 6.19 12.77
CA GLY A 172 7.90 7.21 13.43
C GLY A 172 9.38 7.15 13.07
N LYS A 173 9.90 5.96 12.75
CA LYS A 173 11.30 5.71 12.35
C LYS A 173 11.54 5.87 10.84
N CYS A 174 10.50 6.08 10.02
CA CYS A 174 10.64 6.28 8.59
C CYS A 174 11.35 7.57 8.26
N LEU A 175 12.13 7.55 7.18
CA LEU A 175 12.88 8.70 6.68
C LEU A 175 12.19 9.39 5.50
N PHE A 176 10.98 9.00 5.14
CA PHE A 176 10.15 9.77 4.23
C PHE A 176 9.88 11.15 4.83
N LYS A 177 10.07 12.17 4.00
CA LYS A 177 9.90 13.56 4.44
C LYS A 177 8.44 13.89 4.71
N GLU A 178 7.56 13.47 3.81
CA GLU A 178 6.14 13.81 3.85
C GLU A 178 5.34 12.58 4.32
N ARG A 179 4.52 12.78 5.34
CA ARG A 179 3.70 11.71 5.96
C ARG A 179 2.34 12.25 6.33
N VAL A 180 1.29 11.47 6.07
CA VAL A 180 -0.08 11.77 6.47
C VAL A 180 -0.71 10.56 7.16
N LEU A 181 -1.61 10.82 8.09
CA LEU A 181 -2.43 9.80 8.75
C LEU A 181 -3.82 9.80 8.11
N LEU A 182 -4.25 8.65 7.63
CA LEU A 182 -5.59 8.42 7.11
C LEU A 182 -6.32 7.42 8.01
N ASP A 183 -7.21 7.91 8.85
CA ASP A 183 -8.09 7.07 9.65
C ASP A 183 -9.37 6.77 8.87
N THR A 184 -9.64 5.50 8.62
CA THR A 184 -10.82 5.04 7.86
C THR A 184 -12.00 4.61 8.74
N THR A 185 -11.92 4.84 10.05
CA THR A 185 -12.96 4.49 11.02
C THR A 185 -14.29 5.19 10.70
N GLY A 186 -15.35 4.42 10.56
CA GLY A 186 -16.70 4.96 10.35
C GLY A 186 -16.90 5.72 9.03
N LYS A 187 -15.92 5.69 8.12
CA LYS A 187 -15.95 6.38 6.83
C LYS A 187 -16.29 5.42 5.69
N THR A 188 -17.04 5.92 4.73
CA THR A 188 -17.16 5.23 3.44
C THR A 188 -15.83 5.32 2.68
N PRO A 189 -15.57 4.42 1.72
CA PRO A 189 -14.40 4.52 0.86
C PRO A 189 -14.28 5.88 0.16
N GLN A 190 -15.38 6.48 -0.29
CA GLN A 190 -15.38 7.80 -0.92
C GLN A 190 -14.94 8.90 0.05
N GLN A 191 -15.47 8.91 1.27
CA GLN A 191 -15.07 9.88 2.30
C GLN A 191 -13.58 9.77 2.64
N SER A 192 -13.05 8.55 2.69
CA SER A 192 -11.61 8.32 2.93
C SER A 192 -10.76 8.79 1.74
N LEU A 193 -11.22 8.61 0.51
CA LEU A 193 -10.54 9.15 -0.68
C LEU A 193 -10.55 10.69 -0.67
N ASP A 194 -11.70 11.31 -0.40
CA ASP A 194 -11.83 12.77 -0.36
C ASP A 194 -10.89 13.37 0.72
N GLU A 195 -10.83 12.74 1.88
CA GLU A 195 -9.91 13.13 2.95
C GLU A 195 -8.45 12.97 2.54
N LEU A 196 -8.09 11.85 1.90
CA LEU A 196 -6.73 11.64 1.40
C LEU A 196 -6.32 12.75 0.42
N LEU A 197 -7.21 13.12 -0.50
CA LEU A 197 -6.94 14.19 -1.46
C LEU A 197 -6.72 15.54 -0.77
N LEU A 198 -7.47 15.85 0.28
CA LEU A 198 -7.28 17.04 1.10
C LEU A 198 -5.97 17.01 1.89
N LEU A 199 -5.69 15.90 2.59
CA LEU A 199 -4.47 15.72 3.36
C LEU A 199 -3.19 15.84 2.52
N THR A 200 -3.28 15.46 1.24
CA THR A 200 -2.13 15.45 0.32
C THR A 200 -2.05 16.66 -0.60
N GLU A 201 -3.01 17.58 -0.53
CA GLU A 201 -3.01 18.82 -1.32
C GLU A 201 -1.73 19.66 -1.13
N PRO A 202 -1.17 19.85 0.09
CA PRO A 202 0.06 20.62 0.28
C PRO A 202 1.28 20.05 -0.43
N TYR A 203 1.27 18.76 -0.78
CA TYR A 203 2.38 18.06 -1.43
C TYR A 203 2.15 17.92 -2.94
N ALA A 204 1.02 18.38 -3.44
CA ALA A 204 0.66 18.27 -4.85
C ALA A 204 1.44 19.30 -5.70
N THR A 205 1.97 18.84 -6.82
CA THR A 205 2.53 19.74 -7.84
C THR A 205 1.42 20.53 -8.53
N THR A 206 1.78 21.62 -9.22
CA THR A 206 0.81 22.38 -10.04
C THR A 206 0.11 21.48 -11.07
N GLY A 207 0.83 20.54 -11.68
CA GLY A 207 0.24 19.57 -12.61
C GLY A 207 -0.75 18.63 -11.93
N GLU A 208 -0.45 18.22 -10.72
CA GLU A 208 -1.35 17.40 -9.89
C GLU A 208 -2.62 18.16 -9.50
N LEU A 209 -2.50 19.39 -9.04
CA LEU A 209 -3.66 20.24 -8.73
C LEU A 209 -4.55 20.44 -9.95
N ALA A 210 -3.96 20.69 -11.12
CA ALA A 210 -4.70 20.79 -12.37
C ALA A 210 -5.51 19.51 -12.67
N VAL A 211 -4.91 18.32 -12.44
CA VAL A 211 -5.63 17.05 -12.58
C VAL A 211 -6.81 16.94 -11.60
N ARG A 212 -6.62 17.33 -10.35
CA ARG A 212 -7.68 17.31 -9.33
C ARG A 212 -8.84 18.23 -9.66
N MET A 213 -8.58 19.35 -10.34
CA MET A 213 -9.59 20.31 -10.79
C MET A 213 -10.32 19.88 -12.07
N MET A 214 -9.89 18.83 -12.77
CA MET A 214 -10.55 18.37 -13.98
C MET A 214 -11.94 17.82 -13.67
N THR A 215 -12.95 18.37 -14.35
CA THR A 215 -14.28 17.79 -14.35
C THR A 215 -14.27 16.48 -15.13
N VAL A 216 -14.76 15.43 -14.51
CA VAL A 216 -14.90 14.11 -15.13
C VAL A 216 -16.40 13.90 -15.36
N PRO A 217 -16.82 13.57 -16.59
CA PRO A 217 -18.22 13.22 -16.85
C PRO A 217 -18.65 12.00 -16.00
N ASP A 218 -19.92 11.98 -15.61
CA ASP A 218 -20.49 10.81 -14.94
C ASP A 218 -20.47 9.59 -15.86
N GLY A 219 -20.15 8.43 -15.32
CA GLY A 219 -20.11 7.16 -16.05
C GLY A 219 -18.73 6.53 -16.12
N GLU A 220 -18.68 5.36 -16.72
CA GLU A 220 -17.43 4.66 -17.01
C GLU A 220 -16.90 5.07 -18.40
N PHE A 221 -15.59 5.25 -18.48
CA PHE A 221 -14.93 5.67 -19.70
C PHE A 221 -13.70 4.81 -19.96
N ASP A 222 -13.45 4.56 -21.25
CA ASP A 222 -12.17 4.05 -21.74
C ASP A 222 -11.29 5.20 -22.20
N VAL A 223 -10.01 5.11 -21.92
CA VAL A 223 -9.02 6.05 -22.46
C VAL A 223 -8.45 5.46 -23.74
N VAL A 224 -8.72 6.11 -24.84
CA VAL A 224 -8.22 5.71 -26.18
C VAL A 224 -7.29 6.78 -26.76
N TYR A 225 -6.42 6.37 -27.66
CA TYR A 225 -5.55 7.28 -28.40
C TYR A 225 -5.96 7.29 -29.86
N GLU A 226 -6.28 8.45 -30.38
CA GLU A 226 -6.62 8.66 -31.78
C GLU A 226 -5.75 9.78 -32.33
N ASN A 227 -4.99 9.49 -33.40
CA ASN A 227 -4.04 10.41 -34.01
C ASN A 227 -3.02 11.03 -33.00
N GLY A 228 -2.57 10.23 -32.03
CA GLY A 228 -1.67 10.67 -30.97
C GLY A 228 -2.35 11.51 -29.87
N LEU A 229 -3.63 11.80 -29.99
CA LEU A 229 -4.41 12.52 -28.98
C LEU A 229 -5.16 11.53 -28.08
N ARG A 230 -5.13 11.81 -26.79
CA ARG A 230 -5.85 11.05 -25.78
C ARG A 230 -7.32 11.48 -25.75
N LYS A 231 -8.22 10.51 -25.81
CA LYS A 231 -9.67 10.73 -25.68
C LYS A 231 -10.25 9.82 -24.60
N MET A 232 -11.29 10.31 -23.93
CA MET A 232 -12.14 9.50 -23.07
C MET A 232 -13.41 9.15 -23.84
N ILE A 233 -13.69 7.87 -23.97
CA ILE A 233 -14.89 7.34 -24.64
C ILE A 233 -15.78 6.68 -23.60
N PRO A 234 -17.08 7.07 -23.52
CA PRO A 234 -18.01 6.38 -22.63
C PRO A 234 -18.06 4.88 -22.94
N LYS A 235 -18.04 4.06 -21.91
CA LYS A 235 -18.33 2.64 -22.08
C LYS A 235 -19.80 2.47 -22.44
N ALA A 236 -20.07 1.62 -23.44
CA ALA A 236 -21.41 1.32 -23.89
C ALA A 236 -22.21 0.49 -22.87
#